data_8de596326ef24541876c08bc072941c1
#
_entry.id   8de596326ef24541876c08bc072941c1
#
_cell.length_a   1.000
_cell.length_b   1.000
_cell.length_c   1.000
_cell.angle_alpha   90.00
_cell.angle_beta   90.00
_cell.angle_gamma   90.00
#
_symmetry.space_group_name_H-M   'P 1'
#
loop_
_entity.id
_entity.type
_entity.pdbx_description
1 polymer ?
#
loop_
_entity_poly.entity_id
_entity_poly.type
_entity_poly.pdbx_seq_one_letter_code
_entity_poly.pdbx_strand_id
1 'polypeptide(L)'
;MSKIENHEGFKRTFKNHKLTLGLSIPFDSKNKEHIDFNEQVKFAQQAERLGFTSLFVRDNPLYSPHLGSVTENYDPFVFLTYLSAFTSKIALGTSSIVATLRHPIHLAKSSASLDLISNQRLLLGMATGDRSFEFPAFKVDESALTERYQTTIQSLRALWQSHSPNISNSIFELYEDSGLQVLPKHHTIPMFGTGYSRQSMSWLQQHMDGWLFYAQPFQDQKKLVEAWHSGTDRFKPFMNILMIDLSQNPNETVKPIKGGFRTGRKNLLQILKAYESINTNHIILRFTNDDRDIEALIEEVGTYITPHFPAHTI
;
A
#
# COMPACT_ATOMS: atom_id res chain seq x y z
N MET A 1 17.50 16.90 1.77
CA MET A 1 16.39 15.93 1.95
C MET A 1 15.56 15.89 0.67
N SER A 2 15.18 14.72 0.20
CA SER A 2 14.30 14.64 -0.96
C SER A 2 12.91 15.19 -0.59
N LYS A 3 12.16 15.71 -1.59
CA LYS A 3 10.79 16.21 -1.34
C LYS A 3 9.88 15.14 -0.70
N ILE A 4 10.14 13.85 -0.98
CA ILE A 4 9.40 12.69 -0.45
C ILE A 4 9.61 12.52 1.06
N GLU A 5 10.80 12.77 1.58
CA GLU A 5 11.12 12.64 3.02
C GLU A 5 10.38 13.68 3.88
N ASN A 6 9.85 14.74 3.27
CA ASN A 6 9.02 15.74 3.95
C ASN A 6 7.52 15.40 3.95
N HIS A 7 7.11 14.33 3.25
CA HIS A 7 5.72 13.89 3.20
C HIS A 7 5.30 13.22 4.51
N GLU A 8 4.18 13.65 5.11
CA GLU A 8 3.78 13.24 6.47
C GLU A 8 3.60 11.72 6.60
N GLY A 9 2.88 11.11 5.66
CA GLY A 9 2.69 9.65 5.66
C GLY A 9 4.01 8.89 5.49
N PHE A 10 4.92 9.39 4.64
CA PHE A 10 6.21 8.75 4.41
C PHE A 10 7.10 8.80 5.65
N LYS A 11 7.35 9.98 6.21
CA LYS A 11 8.26 10.15 7.34
C LYS A 11 7.76 9.48 8.63
N ARG A 12 6.42 9.39 8.81
CA ARG A 12 5.83 8.68 9.94
C ARG A 12 5.97 7.16 9.82
N THR A 13 5.92 6.65 8.58
CA THR A 13 5.89 5.19 8.32
C THR A 13 7.28 4.61 8.11
N PHE A 14 8.20 5.35 7.50
CA PHE A 14 9.45 4.78 7.01
C PHE A 14 10.70 5.41 7.62
N LYS A 15 11.60 4.53 8.08
CA LYS A 15 12.95 4.89 8.51
C LYS A 15 13.89 3.72 8.24
N ASN A 16 15.12 4.03 7.82
CA ASN A 16 16.13 3.01 7.57
C ASN A 16 16.39 2.16 8.80
N HIS A 17 16.48 0.85 8.65
CA HIS A 17 16.66 -0.14 9.71
C HIS A 17 15.60 -0.13 10.82
N LYS A 18 14.40 0.38 10.52
CA LYS A 18 13.27 0.36 11.43
C LYS A 18 12.04 -0.20 10.72
N LEU A 19 11.30 -1.01 11.47
CA LEU A 19 10.02 -1.57 11.04
C LEU A 19 8.86 -0.78 11.65
N THR A 20 7.80 -0.64 10.88
CA THR A 20 6.48 -0.21 11.35
C THR A 20 5.40 -1.17 10.86
N LEU A 21 4.20 -1.09 11.42
CA LEU A 21 3.09 -1.98 11.10
C LEU A 21 1.89 -1.20 10.58
N GLY A 22 1.27 -1.75 9.54
CA GLY A 22 0.00 -1.29 8.99
C GLY A 22 -0.99 -2.44 8.88
N LEU A 23 -2.21 -2.12 8.47
CA LEU A 23 -3.29 -3.08 8.29
C LEU A 23 -3.84 -3.04 6.87
N SER A 24 -4.20 -4.21 6.33
CA SER A 24 -4.98 -4.32 5.10
C SER A 24 -6.45 -4.21 5.41
N ILE A 25 -7.15 -3.31 4.74
CA ILE A 25 -8.58 -3.02 4.87
C ILE A 25 -9.27 -3.09 3.49
N PRO A 26 -10.61 -3.16 3.37
CA PRO A 26 -11.57 -3.28 4.46
C PRO A 26 -11.45 -4.62 5.19
N PHE A 27 -11.89 -4.65 6.42
CA PHE A 27 -12.05 -5.89 7.17
C PHE A 27 -13.39 -6.55 6.81
N ASP A 28 -13.35 -7.87 6.61
CA ASP A 28 -14.55 -8.65 6.28
C ASP A 28 -15.53 -8.68 7.45
N SER A 29 -16.80 -8.42 7.16
CA SER A 29 -17.90 -8.63 8.09
C SER A 29 -18.42 -10.05 7.88
N LYS A 30 -18.02 -11.01 8.69
CA LYS A 30 -18.29 -12.46 8.54
C LYS A 30 -19.76 -12.86 8.36
N ASN A 31 -20.69 -11.99 8.72
CA ASN A 31 -22.13 -12.29 8.72
C ASN A 31 -22.98 -11.20 8.06
N LYS A 32 -22.38 -10.27 7.31
CA LYS A 32 -23.09 -9.18 6.65
C LYS A 32 -22.94 -9.29 5.15
N GLU A 33 -24.02 -9.07 4.44
CA GLU A 33 -24.05 -9.03 2.98
C GLU A 33 -23.17 -7.91 2.43
N HIS A 34 -23.02 -6.81 3.21
CA HIS A 34 -22.24 -5.64 2.87
C HIS A 34 -21.34 -5.20 4.03
N ILE A 35 -20.24 -4.54 3.70
CA ILE A 35 -19.33 -3.92 4.67
C ILE A 35 -20.06 -2.80 5.40
N ASP A 36 -19.97 -2.81 6.74
CA ASP A 36 -20.46 -1.72 7.56
C ASP A 36 -19.41 -0.63 7.67
N PHE A 37 -19.64 0.51 7.03
CA PHE A 37 -18.71 1.63 7.01
C PHE A 37 -18.45 2.23 8.41
N ASN A 38 -19.42 2.20 9.32
CA ASN A 38 -19.22 2.67 10.69
C ASN A 38 -18.25 1.75 11.44
N GLU A 39 -18.32 0.45 11.22
CA GLU A 39 -17.34 -0.50 11.76
C GLU A 39 -15.95 -0.23 11.17
N GLN A 40 -15.83 0.00 9.86
CA GLN A 40 -14.54 0.31 9.25
C GLN A 40 -13.92 1.59 9.83
N VAL A 41 -14.71 2.62 10.10
CA VAL A 41 -14.26 3.84 10.80
C VAL A 41 -13.77 3.51 12.21
N LYS A 42 -14.54 2.73 12.98
CA LYS A 42 -14.15 2.27 14.33
C LYS A 42 -12.80 1.57 14.32
N PHE A 43 -12.62 0.62 13.39
CA PHE A 43 -11.37 -0.14 13.26
C PHE A 43 -10.19 0.77 12.84
N ALA A 44 -10.42 1.71 11.93
CA ALA A 44 -9.41 2.68 11.53
C ALA A 44 -8.96 3.57 12.70
N GLN A 45 -9.91 4.07 13.48
CA GLN A 45 -9.63 4.86 14.69
C GLN A 45 -8.95 4.04 15.78
N GLN A 46 -9.36 2.78 15.98
CA GLN A 46 -8.71 1.87 16.93
C GLN A 46 -7.26 1.60 16.51
N ALA A 47 -7.03 1.28 15.24
CA ALA A 47 -5.69 1.07 14.70
C ALA A 47 -4.79 2.30 14.89
N GLU A 48 -5.32 3.51 14.62
CA GLU A 48 -4.57 4.75 14.84
C GLU A 48 -4.20 4.96 16.31
N ARG A 49 -5.15 4.74 17.24
CA ARG A 49 -4.88 4.87 18.69
C ARG A 49 -3.85 3.86 19.19
N LEU A 50 -3.88 2.65 18.65
CA LEU A 50 -2.99 1.55 19.03
C LEU A 50 -1.63 1.58 18.35
N GLY A 51 -1.34 2.62 17.55
CA GLY A 51 0.00 2.87 17.01
C GLY A 51 0.30 2.20 15.67
N PHE A 52 -0.68 1.62 14.99
CA PHE A 52 -0.49 1.25 13.59
C PHE A 52 -0.21 2.51 12.75
N THR A 53 0.70 2.41 11.80
CA THR A 53 1.16 3.58 11.04
C THR A 53 0.41 3.78 9.73
N SER A 54 -0.28 2.75 9.21
CA SER A 54 -0.95 2.81 7.92
C SER A 54 -2.15 1.88 7.79
N LEU A 55 -3.07 2.26 6.89
CA LEU A 55 -4.17 1.43 6.40
C LEU A 55 -4.04 1.30 4.88
N PHE A 56 -4.05 0.08 4.36
CA PHE A 56 -3.90 -0.17 2.92
C PHE A 56 -5.13 -0.85 2.32
N VAL A 57 -5.59 -0.34 1.18
CA VAL A 57 -6.71 -0.89 0.40
C VAL A 57 -6.25 -1.48 -0.92
N ARG A 58 -7.02 -2.44 -1.45
CA ARG A 58 -6.80 -3.00 -2.79
C ARG A 58 -7.68 -2.31 -3.82
N ASP A 59 -7.27 -2.36 -5.09
CA ASP A 59 -8.02 -1.91 -6.25
C ASP A 59 -8.43 -3.15 -7.07
N ASN A 60 -9.68 -3.58 -6.92
CA ASN A 60 -10.24 -4.68 -7.68
C ASN A 60 -11.51 -4.16 -8.39
N PRO A 61 -11.37 -3.61 -9.61
CA PRO A 61 -12.50 -2.93 -10.25
C PRO A 61 -13.65 -3.87 -10.65
N LEU A 62 -13.36 -5.15 -10.93
CA LEU A 62 -14.37 -6.09 -11.37
C LEU A 62 -14.47 -7.33 -10.48
N TYR A 63 -15.69 -7.81 -10.29
CA TYR A 63 -15.96 -9.08 -9.64
C TYR A 63 -15.74 -10.25 -10.61
N SER A 64 -15.22 -11.36 -10.09
CA SER A 64 -15.20 -12.64 -10.79
C SER A 64 -15.43 -13.79 -9.80
N PRO A 65 -16.36 -14.71 -10.07
CA PRO A 65 -16.63 -15.85 -9.19
C PRO A 65 -15.43 -16.82 -9.10
N HIS A 66 -14.51 -16.78 -10.06
CA HIS A 66 -13.35 -17.67 -10.09
C HIS A 66 -12.20 -17.23 -9.17
N LEU A 67 -12.28 -16.03 -8.58
CA LEU A 67 -11.21 -15.48 -7.74
C LEU A 67 -11.38 -15.73 -6.25
N GLY A 68 -12.40 -16.46 -5.86
CA GLY A 68 -12.58 -16.99 -4.46
C GLY A 68 -12.94 -15.87 -3.50
N SER A 69 -12.71 -15.18 -2.79
CA SER A 69 -13.17 -14.30 -1.73
C SER A 69 -13.96 -13.10 -2.25
N VAL A 70 -15.15 -12.99 -1.75
CA VAL A 70 -16.15 -11.96 -2.09
C VAL A 70 -16.06 -10.76 -1.14
N THR A 71 -14.86 -10.40 -0.71
CA THR A 71 -14.74 -9.14 0.03
C THR A 71 -15.04 -7.98 -0.91
N GLU A 72 -16.03 -7.17 -0.57
CA GLU A 72 -16.30 -5.93 -1.30
C GLU A 72 -15.04 -5.05 -1.32
N ASN A 73 -14.68 -4.61 -2.51
CA ASN A 73 -13.60 -3.65 -2.67
C ASN A 73 -14.20 -2.39 -3.31
N TYR A 74 -14.26 -1.34 -2.53
CA TYR A 74 -14.69 -0.02 -3.00
C TYR A 74 -13.55 0.67 -3.76
N ASP A 75 -13.88 1.69 -4.56
CA ASP A 75 -12.83 2.49 -5.18
C ASP A 75 -11.88 3.02 -4.10
N PRO A 76 -10.57 2.79 -4.24
CA PRO A 76 -9.59 3.13 -3.21
C PRO A 76 -9.58 4.60 -2.82
N PHE A 77 -9.74 5.51 -3.79
CA PHE A 77 -9.72 6.95 -3.50
C PHE A 77 -10.97 7.40 -2.75
N VAL A 78 -12.13 6.86 -3.11
CA VAL A 78 -13.41 7.14 -2.41
C VAL A 78 -13.34 6.64 -0.98
N PHE A 79 -12.92 5.38 -0.77
CA PHE A 79 -12.90 4.77 0.55
C PHE A 79 -11.84 5.41 1.47
N LEU A 80 -10.63 5.63 0.97
CA LEU A 80 -9.58 6.29 1.75
C LEU A 80 -9.91 7.75 2.06
N THR A 81 -10.58 8.47 1.15
CA THR A 81 -11.06 9.83 1.44
C THR A 81 -12.09 9.83 2.57
N TYR A 82 -13.02 8.89 2.55
CA TYR A 82 -13.99 8.72 3.64
C TYR A 82 -13.28 8.47 4.98
N LEU A 83 -12.35 7.52 5.06
CA LEU A 83 -11.59 7.25 6.29
C LEU A 83 -10.69 8.40 6.73
N SER A 84 -10.20 9.21 5.79
CA SER A 84 -9.36 10.37 6.10
C SER A 84 -10.06 11.41 6.97
N ALA A 85 -11.40 11.52 6.86
CA ALA A 85 -12.21 12.44 7.65
C ALA A 85 -12.34 12.02 9.13
N PHE A 86 -12.08 10.75 9.45
CA PHE A 86 -12.23 10.18 10.80
C PHE A 86 -10.90 9.83 11.47
N THR A 87 -9.79 10.03 10.76
CA THR A 87 -8.44 9.75 11.22
C THR A 87 -7.54 10.97 11.03
N SER A 88 -6.45 11.08 11.78
CA SER A 88 -5.62 12.29 11.79
C SER A 88 -4.14 12.06 11.48
N LYS A 89 -3.61 10.87 11.78
CA LYS A 89 -2.16 10.57 11.76
C LYS A 89 -1.83 9.35 10.92
N ILE A 90 -2.70 8.34 10.90
CA ILE A 90 -2.46 7.08 10.21
C ILE A 90 -2.34 7.33 8.70
N ALA A 91 -1.31 6.77 8.07
CA ALA A 91 -1.14 6.88 6.63
C ALA A 91 -2.20 6.05 5.89
N LEU A 92 -2.58 6.51 4.71
CA LEU A 92 -3.62 5.93 3.88
C LEU A 92 -2.98 5.40 2.60
N GLY A 93 -2.97 4.09 2.41
CA GLY A 93 -2.21 3.47 1.33
C GLY A 93 -3.06 2.65 0.37
N THR A 94 -2.50 2.41 -0.80
CA THR A 94 -3.06 1.48 -1.78
C THR A 94 -2.12 0.29 -2.01
N SER A 95 -2.66 -0.91 -2.05
CA SER A 95 -1.89 -2.14 -2.29
C SER A 95 -2.61 -3.10 -3.25
N SER A 96 -2.77 -2.65 -4.48
CA SER A 96 -2.25 -1.46 -5.16
C SER A 96 -3.28 -0.91 -6.14
N ILE A 97 -3.11 0.33 -6.58
CA ILE A 97 -3.86 0.84 -7.74
C ILE A 97 -3.43 0.07 -8.99
N VAL A 98 -4.39 -0.38 -9.78
CA VAL A 98 -4.13 -0.95 -11.12
C VAL A 98 -3.94 0.22 -12.10
N ALA A 99 -2.69 0.68 -12.19
CA ALA A 99 -2.31 1.90 -12.92
C ALA A 99 -2.68 1.86 -14.41
N THR A 100 -2.63 0.67 -15.02
CA THR A 100 -2.88 0.48 -16.46
C THR A 100 -4.37 0.58 -16.83
N LEU A 101 -5.28 0.41 -15.86
CA LEU A 101 -6.73 0.49 -16.08
C LEU A 101 -7.30 1.90 -15.87
N ARG A 102 -6.48 2.84 -15.38
CA ARG A 102 -6.91 4.20 -15.08
C ARG A 102 -6.25 5.21 -16.02
N HIS A 103 -7.01 6.24 -16.39
CA HIS A 103 -6.42 7.34 -17.16
C HIS A 103 -5.48 8.16 -16.27
N PRO A 104 -4.22 8.47 -16.70
CA PRO A 104 -3.22 9.14 -15.86
C PRO A 104 -3.68 10.48 -15.29
N ILE A 105 -4.43 11.29 -16.05
CA ILE A 105 -4.95 12.59 -15.59
C ILE A 105 -5.92 12.40 -14.41
N HIS A 106 -6.87 11.47 -14.51
CA HIS A 106 -7.78 11.18 -13.41
C HIS A 106 -7.05 10.62 -12.19
N LEU A 107 -6.11 9.70 -12.40
CA LEU A 107 -5.31 9.12 -11.34
C LEU A 107 -4.46 10.19 -10.64
N ALA A 108 -3.81 11.08 -11.37
CA ALA A 108 -3.03 12.18 -10.82
C ALA A 108 -3.88 13.15 -10.01
N LYS A 109 -5.07 13.50 -10.52
CA LYS A 109 -6.00 14.41 -9.85
C LYS A 109 -6.57 13.80 -8.57
N SER A 110 -7.04 12.54 -8.62
CA SER A 110 -7.60 11.86 -7.45
C SER A 110 -6.54 11.70 -6.35
N SER A 111 -5.32 11.30 -6.72
CA SER A 111 -4.20 11.18 -5.78
C SER A 111 -3.85 12.51 -5.12
N ALA A 112 -3.72 13.60 -5.91
CA ALA A 112 -3.42 14.93 -5.38
C ALA A 112 -4.54 15.44 -4.44
N SER A 113 -5.80 15.20 -4.80
CA SER A 113 -6.95 15.58 -3.98
C SER A 113 -6.96 14.84 -2.64
N LEU A 114 -6.82 13.51 -2.65
CA LEU A 114 -6.77 12.72 -1.42
C LEU A 114 -5.55 13.09 -0.57
N ASP A 115 -4.40 13.29 -1.18
CA ASP A 115 -3.18 13.67 -0.46
C ASP A 115 -3.34 14.98 0.30
N LEU A 116 -3.93 16.00 -0.32
CA LEU A 116 -4.21 17.29 0.32
C LEU A 116 -5.29 17.17 1.40
N ILE A 117 -6.42 16.51 1.10
CA ILE A 117 -7.53 16.31 2.06
C ILE A 117 -7.04 15.57 3.31
N SER A 118 -6.17 14.60 3.14
CA SER A 118 -5.61 13.80 4.23
C SER A 118 -4.40 14.43 4.93
N ASN A 119 -4.00 15.66 4.57
CA ASN A 119 -2.78 16.31 5.09
C ASN A 119 -1.50 15.50 4.78
N GLN A 120 -1.30 15.13 3.51
CA GLN A 120 -0.12 14.42 3.02
C GLN A 120 0.07 13.04 3.67
N ARG A 121 -1.01 12.28 3.82
CA ARG A 121 -0.96 10.92 4.37
C ARG A 121 -1.04 9.81 3.32
N LEU A 122 -1.15 10.14 2.03
CA LEU A 122 -1.29 9.15 0.96
C LEU A 122 0.03 8.43 0.65
N LEU A 123 0.01 7.10 0.68
CA LEU A 123 1.07 6.20 0.24
C LEU A 123 0.58 5.39 -0.98
N LEU A 124 1.06 5.72 -2.18
CA LEU A 124 0.47 5.23 -3.42
C LEU A 124 1.18 3.98 -3.94
N GLY A 125 0.69 2.78 -3.59
CA GLY A 125 1.14 1.53 -4.20
C GLY A 125 0.56 1.37 -5.60
N MET A 126 1.39 0.99 -6.57
CA MET A 126 1.11 0.96 -8.00
C MET A 126 1.44 -0.40 -8.60
N ALA A 127 0.52 -0.98 -9.37
CA ALA A 127 0.69 -2.24 -10.08
C ALA A 127 0.20 -2.15 -11.53
N THR A 128 0.68 -3.07 -12.38
CA THR A 128 0.15 -3.24 -13.74
C THR A 128 -1.20 -3.93 -13.80
N GLY A 129 -1.60 -4.63 -12.73
CA GLY A 129 -2.70 -5.59 -12.76
C GLY A 129 -2.25 -6.99 -13.17
N ASP A 130 -2.96 -7.98 -12.64
CA ASP A 130 -2.68 -9.42 -12.82
C ASP A 130 -3.92 -10.23 -13.21
N ARG A 131 -5.07 -9.56 -13.41
CA ARG A 131 -6.36 -10.16 -13.73
C ARG A 131 -6.66 -9.99 -15.21
N SER A 132 -6.31 -10.99 -16.01
CA SER A 132 -6.42 -10.93 -17.48
C SER A 132 -7.82 -10.61 -18.02
N PHE A 133 -8.88 -10.97 -17.27
CA PHE A 133 -10.26 -10.68 -17.67
C PHE A 133 -10.63 -9.19 -17.53
N GLU A 134 -9.88 -8.41 -16.76
CA GLU A 134 -10.12 -6.97 -16.61
C GLU A 134 -9.64 -6.17 -17.84
N PHE A 135 -8.54 -6.54 -18.45
CA PHE A 135 -7.96 -5.78 -19.55
C PHE A 135 -8.90 -5.56 -20.76
N PRO A 136 -9.64 -6.59 -21.26
CA PRO A 136 -10.61 -6.38 -22.33
C PRO A 136 -11.76 -5.46 -21.95
N ALA A 137 -12.23 -5.52 -20.68
CA ALA A 137 -13.32 -4.68 -20.20
C ALA A 137 -12.94 -3.18 -20.21
N PHE A 138 -11.66 -2.87 -19.96
CA PHE A 138 -11.12 -1.51 -20.01
C PHE A 138 -10.48 -1.19 -21.37
N LYS A 139 -10.59 -2.06 -22.38
CA LYS A 139 -9.96 -1.93 -23.72
C LYS A 139 -8.44 -1.68 -23.63
N VAL A 140 -7.78 -2.36 -22.71
CA VAL A 140 -6.33 -2.30 -22.53
C VAL A 140 -5.71 -3.51 -23.18
N ASP A 141 -4.72 -3.28 -24.05
CA ASP A 141 -3.92 -4.35 -24.67
C ASP A 141 -2.93 -4.92 -23.65
N GLU A 142 -3.02 -6.22 -23.40
CA GLU A 142 -2.15 -6.91 -22.45
C GLU A 142 -0.68 -6.90 -22.89
N SER A 143 -0.40 -6.85 -24.19
CA SER A 143 0.96 -6.77 -24.74
C SER A 143 1.64 -5.42 -24.44
N ALA A 144 0.85 -4.35 -24.27
CA ALA A 144 1.32 -2.99 -24.02
C ALA A 144 1.44 -2.65 -22.52
N LEU A 145 1.13 -3.55 -21.59
CA LEU A 145 1.05 -3.24 -20.15
C LEU A 145 2.36 -2.72 -19.56
N THR A 146 3.51 -3.22 -20.05
CA THR A 146 4.83 -2.77 -19.58
C THR A 146 5.05 -1.30 -19.89
N GLU A 147 4.84 -0.90 -21.14
CA GLU A 147 4.99 0.48 -21.59
C GLU A 147 3.92 1.39 -20.98
N ARG A 148 2.67 0.94 -20.95
CA ARG A 148 1.56 1.70 -20.37
C ARG A 148 1.76 2.00 -18.90
N TYR A 149 2.32 1.05 -18.13
CA TYR A 149 2.68 1.30 -16.73
C TYR A 149 3.76 2.36 -16.60
N GLN A 150 4.85 2.24 -17.39
CA GLN A 150 5.94 3.23 -17.40
C GLN A 150 5.43 4.63 -17.75
N THR A 151 4.66 4.72 -18.84
CA THR A 151 4.06 5.99 -19.28
C THR A 151 3.15 6.59 -18.21
N THR A 152 2.35 5.76 -17.53
CA THR A 152 1.49 6.23 -16.43
C THR A 152 2.32 6.78 -15.28
N ILE A 153 3.33 6.07 -14.79
CA ILE A 153 4.19 6.52 -13.68
C ILE A 153 4.91 7.85 -14.02
N GLN A 154 5.46 7.95 -15.22
CA GLN A 154 6.13 9.18 -15.68
C GLN A 154 5.14 10.34 -15.83
N SER A 155 3.95 10.06 -16.36
CA SER A 155 2.89 11.07 -16.49
C SER A 155 2.43 11.61 -15.12
N LEU A 156 2.27 10.76 -14.11
CA LEU A 156 1.94 11.20 -12.75
C LEU A 156 2.99 12.16 -12.20
N ARG A 157 4.27 11.80 -12.34
CA ARG A 157 5.39 12.66 -11.91
C ARG A 157 5.33 14.03 -12.60
N ALA A 158 5.15 14.05 -13.92
CA ALA A 158 5.09 15.27 -14.71
C ALA A 158 3.88 16.14 -14.36
N LEU A 159 2.68 15.52 -14.25
CA LEU A 159 1.43 16.19 -13.92
C LEU A 159 1.45 16.88 -12.54
N TRP A 160 2.20 16.35 -11.58
CA TRP A 160 2.32 16.95 -10.24
C TRP A 160 3.36 18.07 -10.14
N GLN A 161 4.25 18.23 -11.13
CA GLN A 161 5.32 19.24 -11.06
C GLN A 161 4.84 20.66 -11.33
N SER A 162 3.84 20.83 -12.20
CA SER A 162 3.42 22.13 -12.71
C SER A 162 1.94 22.14 -13.07
N HIS A 163 1.33 23.32 -13.04
CA HIS A 163 -0.01 23.54 -13.60
C HIS A 163 -0.03 23.52 -15.14
N SER A 164 1.13 23.62 -15.77
CA SER A 164 1.25 23.63 -17.25
C SER A 164 2.41 22.70 -17.67
N PRO A 165 2.31 21.38 -17.42
CA PRO A 165 3.33 20.44 -17.88
C PRO A 165 3.20 20.21 -19.38
N ASN A 166 4.31 20.18 -20.10
CA ASN A 166 4.32 19.74 -21.49
C ASN A 166 4.39 18.22 -21.56
N ILE A 167 3.28 17.58 -21.93
CA ILE A 167 3.16 16.12 -21.99
C ILE A 167 2.54 15.70 -23.31
N SER A 168 3.25 14.88 -24.08
CA SER A 168 2.74 14.17 -25.25
C SER A 168 3.25 12.74 -25.19
N ASN A 169 2.33 11.74 -25.14
CA ASN A 169 2.67 10.33 -25.06
C ASN A 169 1.58 9.43 -25.68
N SER A 170 1.74 8.13 -25.61
CA SER A 170 0.81 7.15 -26.21
C SER A 170 -0.58 7.09 -25.55
N ILE A 171 -0.80 7.77 -24.40
CA ILE A 171 -2.08 7.72 -23.68
C ILE A 171 -2.85 9.03 -23.84
N PHE A 172 -2.17 10.17 -23.79
CA PHE A 172 -2.78 11.50 -23.89
C PHE A 172 -1.76 12.57 -24.26
N GLU A 173 -2.29 13.71 -24.65
CA GLU A 173 -1.53 14.92 -24.92
C GLU A 173 -2.18 16.11 -24.22
N LEU A 174 -1.37 16.98 -23.61
CA LEU A 174 -1.80 18.26 -23.09
C LEU A 174 -1.40 19.36 -24.06
N TYR A 175 -2.36 20.21 -24.37
CA TYR A 175 -2.17 21.35 -25.28
C TYR A 175 -2.06 22.64 -24.50
N GLU A 176 -1.18 23.53 -24.96
CA GLU A 176 -0.98 24.85 -24.42
C GLU A 176 -0.79 24.83 -22.89
N ASP A 177 -1.12 25.87 -22.18
CA ASP A 177 -0.91 26.00 -20.74
C ASP A 177 -1.87 25.16 -19.87
N SER A 178 -2.27 23.97 -20.33
CA SER A 178 -3.22 23.10 -19.61
C SER A 178 -2.52 22.13 -18.65
N GLY A 179 -3.19 21.82 -17.54
CA GLY A 179 -2.72 20.85 -16.55
C GLY A 179 -3.68 20.67 -15.38
N LEU A 180 -3.21 20.10 -14.28
CA LEU A 180 -4.04 19.88 -13.10
C LEU A 180 -4.32 21.19 -12.36
N GLN A 181 -5.58 21.38 -11.95
CA GLN A 181 -5.95 22.49 -11.07
C GLN A 181 -5.44 22.33 -9.64
N VAL A 182 -5.20 21.09 -9.23
CA VAL A 182 -4.79 20.72 -7.87
C VAL A 182 -3.48 19.95 -7.94
N LEU A 183 -2.44 20.48 -7.28
CA LEU A 183 -1.13 19.84 -7.18
C LEU A 183 -0.87 19.38 -5.75
N PRO A 184 -0.12 18.27 -5.54
CA PRO A 184 0.34 17.89 -4.21
C PRO A 184 1.22 18.97 -3.58
N LYS A 185 1.21 19.12 -2.26
CA LYS A 185 1.93 20.17 -1.52
C LYS A 185 3.43 20.25 -1.86
N HIS A 186 4.08 19.11 -2.06
CA HIS A 186 5.51 19.04 -2.40
C HIS A 186 5.75 18.76 -3.89
N HIS A 187 4.73 18.91 -4.74
CA HIS A 187 4.76 18.52 -6.16
C HIS A 187 5.13 17.05 -6.37
N THR A 188 4.85 16.22 -5.39
CA THR A 188 5.09 14.77 -5.46
C THR A 188 4.28 14.04 -4.39
N ILE A 189 3.92 12.78 -4.68
CA ILE A 189 3.31 11.82 -3.76
C ILE A 189 4.20 10.58 -3.75
N PRO A 190 4.46 9.94 -2.58
CA PRO A 190 5.25 8.72 -2.53
C PRO A 190 4.60 7.60 -3.34
N MET A 191 5.32 7.03 -4.32
CA MET A 191 4.87 5.92 -5.15
C MET A 191 5.70 4.67 -4.89
N PHE A 192 5.02 3.55 -4.66
CA PHE A 192 5.63 2.25 -4.37
C PHE A 192 5.29 1.26 -5.47
N GLY A 193 6.31 0.68 -6.13
CA GLY A 193 6.10 -0.41 -7.08
C GLY A 193 5.61 -1.66 -6.34
N THR A 194 4.62 -2.36 -6.87
CA THR A 194 4.08 -3.59 -6.27
C THR A 194 4.49 -4.79 -7.08
N GLY A 195 5.14 -5.77 -6.43
CA GLY A 195 5.79 -6.85 -7.14
C GLY A 195 6.77 -6.28 -8.17
N TYR A 196 6.97 -7.00 -9.24
CA TYR A 196 7.77 -6.49 -10.35
C TYR A 196 6.98 -5.57 -11.30
N SER A 197 5.64 -5.64 -11.32
CA SER A 197 4.78 -4.86 -12.24
C SER A 197 5.28 -4.90 -13.69
N ARG A 198 5.73 -6.08 -14.15
CA ARG A 198 6.36 -6.31 -15.46
C ARG A 198 7.62 -5.46 -15.73
N GLN A 199 8.25 -4.94 -14.68
CA GLN A 199 9.46 -4.12 -14.77
C GLN A 199 10.68 -4.87 -14.24
N SER A 200 11.87 -4.41 -14.63
CA SER A 200 13.11 -4.85 -13.97
C SER A 200 13.24 -4.21 -12.57
N MET A 201 14.00 -4.84 -11.69
CA MET A 201 14.33 -4.25 -10.38
C MET A 201 15.03 -2.90 -10.55
N SER A 202 15.95 -2.78 -11.50
CA SER A 202 16.65 -1.51 -11.77
C SER A 202 15.70 -0.39 -12.19
N TRP A 203 14.68 -0.69 -13.00
CA TRP A 203 13.66 0.30 -13.36
C TRP A 203 12.87 0.75 -12.12
N LEU A 204 12.45 -0.19 -11.28
CA LEU A 204 11.72 0.12 -10.04
C LEU A 204 12.60 0.94 -9.09
N GLN A 205 13.87 0.59 -8.93
CA GLN A 205 14.84 1.34 -8.12
C GLN A 205 15.04 2.77 -8.63
N GLN A 206 14.98 2.99 -9.92
CA GLN A 206 15.12 4.32 -10.52
C GLN A 206 13.84 5.17 -10.36
N HIS A 207 12.67 4.61 -10.62
CA HIS A 207 11.43 5.37 -10.81
C HIS A 207 10.48 5.38 -9.60
N MET A 208 10.59 4.41 -8.68
CA MET A 208 9.72 4.31 -7.52
C MET A 208 10.41 4.82 -6.25
N ASP A 209 9.61 5.23 -5.26
CA ASP A 209 10.12 5.74 -3.97
C ASP A 209 10.26 4.63 -2.93
N GLY A 210 9.78 3.44 -3.21
CA GLY A 210 9.89 2.23 -2.42
C GLY A 210 9.31 1.03 -3.14
N TRP A 211 9.39 -0.14 -2.54
CA TRP A 211 8.95 -1.40 -3.13
C TRP A 211 8.04 -2.18 -2.17
N LEU A 212 6.86 -2.56 -2.64
CA LEU A 212 5.89 -3.41 -1.95
C LEU A 212 5.92 -4.81 -2.55
N PHE A 213 6.18 -5.82 -1.73
CA PHE A 213 6.23 -7.21 -2.19
C PHE A 213 5.43 -8.13 -1.27
N TYR A 214 5.04 -9.29 -1.75
CA TYR A 214 4.48 -10.33 -0.88
C TYR A 214 5.59 -10.96 -0.04
N ALA A 215 5.27 -11.32 1.21
CA ALA A 215 6.20 -12.01 2.09
C ALA A 215 6.71 -13.31 1.43
N GLN A 216 8.01 -13.49 1.46
CA GLN A 216 8.72 -14.66 0.95
C GLN A 216 9.29 -15.49 2.11
N PRO A 217 9.74 -16.73 1.90
CA PRO A 217 10.57 -17.44 2.86
C PRO A 217 11.74 -16.56 3.30
N PHE A 218 12.10 -16.58 4.58
CA PHE A 218 12.98 -15.59 5.19
C PHE A 218 14.31 -15.37 4.44
N GLN A 219 14.95 -16.46 3.96
CA GLN A 219 16.23 -16.34 3.24
C GLN A 219 16.08 -15.66 1.86
N ASP A 220 14.97 -15.92 1.17
CA ASP A 220 14.68 -15.28 -0.12
C ASP A 220 14.27 -13.83 0.09
N GLN A 221 13.49 -13.56 1.14
CA GLN A 221 13.17 -12.20 1.57
C GLN A 221 14.43 -11.38 1.84
N LYS A 222 15.40 -11.93 2.57
CA LYS A 222 16.69 -11.29 2.87
C LYS A 222 17.43 -10.90 1.59
N LYS A 223 17.55 -11.82 0.63
CA LYS A 223 18.19 -11.54 -0.67
C LYS A 223 17.48 -10.42 -1.45
N LEU A 224 16.14 -10.44 -1.45
CA LEU A 224 15.35 -9.40 -2.13
C LEU A 224 15.58 -8.02 -1.50
N VAL A 225 15.56 -7.93 -0.18
CA VAL A 225 15.78 -6.69 0.56
C VAL A 225 17.20 -6.15 0.32
N GLU A 226 18.20 -7.02 0.40
CA GLU A 226 19.61 -6.67 0.10
C GLU A 226 19.75 -6.16 -1.34
N ALA A 227 19.19 -6.86 -2.32
CA ALA A 227 19.23 -6.46 -3.72
C ALA A 227 18.49 -5.14 -3.97
N TRP A 228 17.35 -4.90 -3.29
CA TRP A 228 16.62 -3.64 -3.37
C TRP A 228 17.46 -2.46 -2.86
N HIS A 229 17.99 -2.55 -1.66
CA HIS A 229 18.73 -1.45 -1.04
C HIS A 229 20.10 -1.20 -1.70
N SER A 230 20.78 -2.23 -2.21
CA SER A 230 22.09 -2.06 -2.86
C SER A 230 22.04 -1.32 -4.19
N GLY A 231 20.88 -1.28 -4.85
CA GLY A 231 20.71 -0.59 -6.13
C GLY A 231 20.14 0.83 -6.02
N THR A 232 20.13 1.43 -4.82
CA THR A 232 19.59 2.77 -4.60
C THR A 232 20.59 3.69 -3.91
N ASP A 233 20.77 4.92 -4.43
CA ASP A 233 21.67 5.93 -3.84
C ASP A 233 21.09 6.63 -2.61
N ARG A 234 19.80 6.43 -2.33
CA ARG A 234 19.08 7.00 -1.21
C ARG A 234 18.17 5.97 -0.55
N PHE A 235 17.73 6.24 0.67
CA PHE A 235 16.77 5.38 1.33
C PHE A 235 15.47 5.28 0.54
N LYS A 236 15.09 4.07 0.17
CA LYS A 236 13.81 3.68 -0.44
C LYS A 236 13.28 2.48 0.32
N PRO A 237 12.17 2.59 1.07
CA PRO A 237 11.69 1.52 1.92
C PRO A 237 11.29 0.27 1.14
N PHE A 238 11.50 -0.88 1.79
CA PHE A 238 10.98 -2.17 1.38
C PHE A 238 9.80 -2.55 2.28
N MET A 239 8.68 -2.93 1.68
CA MET A 239 7.44 -3.26 2.38
C MET A 239 6.94 -4.64 2.01
N ASN A 240 6.28 -5.31 2.98
CA ASN A 240 5.59 -6.58 2.72
C ASN A 240 4.11 -6.54 3.07
N ILE A 241 3.33 -7.35 2.35
CA ILE A 241 2.02 -7.82 2.79
C ILE A 241 2.23 -9.20 3.42
N LEU A 242 1.79 -9.36 4.67
CA LEU A 242 1.92 -10.58 5.44
C LEU A 242 0.55 -11.08 5.90
N MET A 243 0.16 -12.27 5.46
CA MET A 243 -1.06 -12.94 5.91
C MET A 243 -0.85 -13.51 7.31
N ILE A 244 -1.76 -13.20 8.24
CA ILE A 244 -1.66 -13.68 9.63
C ILE A 244 -3.00 -14.29 10.06
N ASP A 245 -2.93 -15.57 10.45
CA ASP A 245 -3.93 -16.25 11.24
C ASP A 245 -3.43 -16.26 12.70
N LEU A 246 -3.88 -15.27 13.48
CA LEU A 246 -3.39 -15.07 14.85
C LEU A 246 -4.17 -15.96 15.82
N SER A 247 -3.49 -16.94 16.41
CA SER A 247 -4.06 -17.85 17.41
C SER A 247 -4.40 -17.14 18.73
N GLN A 248 -5.48 -17.57 19.40
CA GLN A 248 -5.78 -17.18 20.78
C GLN A 248 -4.69 -17.62 21.78
N ASN A 249 -4.00 -18.76 21.48
CA ASN A 249 -2.87 -19.18 22.27
C ASN A 249 -1.63 -18.32 21.96
N PRO A 250 -1.15 -17.48 22.89
CA PRO A 250 -0.03 -16.57 22.64
C PRO A 250 1.29 -17.30 22.35
N ASN A 251 1.40 -18.57 22.68
CA ASN A 251 2.59 -19.40 22.47
C ASN A 251 2.44 -20.39 21.30
N GLU A 252 1.34 -20.32 20.51
CA GLU A 252 1.17 -21.21 19.36
C GLU A 252 2.39 -21.16 18.45
N THR A 253 2.88 -22.33 18.08
CA THR A 253 4.01 -22.50 17.17
C THR A 253 3.68 -22.00 15.77
N VAL A 254 4.71 -21.60 15.02
CA VAL A 254 4.56 -21.08 13.67
C VAL A 254 4.20 -22.22 12.71
N LYS A 255 3.11 -22.05 11.98
CA LYS A 255 2.66 -22.93 10.89
C LYS A 255 2.53 -22.09 9.62
N PRO A 256 3.12 -22.51 8.49
CA PRO A 256 2.99 -21.75 7.25
C PRO A 256 1.55 -21.80 6.73
N ILE A 257 1.09 -20.66 6.19
CA ILE A 257 -0.13 -20.54 5.39
C ILE A 257 0.23 -19.83 4.09
N LYS A 258 -0.67 -19.77 3.14
CA LYS A 258 -0.43 -19.05 1.88
C LYS A 258 -0.16 -17.57 2.14
N GLY A 259 1.05 -17.12 1.86
CA GLY A 259 1.46 -15.71 2.01
C GLY A 259 1.75 -15.28 3.45
N GLY A 260 1.89 -16.21 4.40
CA GLY A 260 2.17 -15.87 5.79
C GLY A 260 2.17 -17.03 6.76
N PHE A 261 1.63 -16.80 7.98
CA PHE A 261 1.72 -17.75 9.08
C PHE A 261 0.45 -17.79 9.93
N ARG A 262 0.09 -19.01 10.41
CA ARG A 262 -0.68 -19.17 11.64
C ARG A 262 0.29 -19.25 12.82
N THR A 263 0.07 -18.45 13.87
CA THR A 263 0.98 -18.40 15.02
C THR A 263 0.39 -17.63 16.20
N GLY A 264 0.96 -17.80 17.39
CA GLY A 264 0.65 -16.96 18.55
C GLY A 264 1.42 -15.63 18.54
N ARG A 265 0.93 -14.60 19.27
CA ARG A 265 1.52 -13.25 19.26
C ARG A 265 3.00 -13.20 19.66
N LYS A 266 3.47 -14.10 20.55
CA LYS A 266 4.88 -14.11 20.97
C LYS A 266 5.81 -14.50 19.81
N ASN A 267 5.43 -15.49 19.02
CA ASN A 267 6.19 -15.89 17.86
C ASN A 267 6.04 -14.90 16.71
N LEU A 268 4.85 -14.28 16.53
CA LEU A 268 4.66 -13.18 15.58
C LEU A 268 5.64 -12.02 15.87
N LEU A 269 5.81 -11.64 17.14
CA LEU A 269 6.78 -10.62 17.53
C LEU A 269 8.21 -10.99 17.11
N GLN A 270 8.63 -12.25 17.27
CA GLN A 270 9.96 -12.71 16.85
C GLN A 270 10.13 -12.68 15.32
N ILE A 271 9.10 -13.09 14.59
CA ILE A 271 9.08 -13.02 13.12
C ILE A 271 9.26 -11.55 12.66
N LEU A 272 8.51 -10.62 13.25
CA LEU A 272 8.60 -9.20 12.89
C LEU A 272 9.97 -8.60 13.23
N LYS A 273 10.57 -8.96 14.36
CA LYS A 273 11.95 -8.57 14.69
C LYS A 273 12.97 -9.13 13.70
N ALA A 274 12.77 -10.36 13.21
CA ALA A 274 13.61 -10.93 12.17
C ALA A 274 13.48 -10.14 10.85
N TYR A 275 12.29 -9.74 10.44
CA TYR A 275 12.10 -8.88 9.26
C TYR A 275 12.74 -7.49 9.46
N GLU A 276 12.64 -6.89 10.64
CA GLU A 276 13.35 -5.63 10.94
C GLU A 276 14.86 -5.79 10.80
N SER A 277 15.43 -6.91 11.28
CA SER A 277 16.88 -7.15 11.26
C SER A 277 17.47 -7.25 9.85
N ILE A 278 16.66 -7.59 8.85
CA ILE A 278 17.05 -7.59 7.43
C ILE A 278 16.66 -6.30 6.69
N ASN A 279 16.29 -5.25 7.42
CA ASN A 279 15.89 -3.95 6.86
C ASN A 279 14.60 -3.95 6.03
N THR A 280 13.62 -4.80 6.39
CA THR A 280 12.22 -4.60 5.99
C THR A 280 11.67 -3.43 6.79
N ASN A 281 11.09 -2.42 6.13
CA ASN A 281 10.76 -1.14 6.77
C ASN A 281 9.28 -1.01 7.15
N HIS A 282 8.41 -1.81 6.52
CA HIS A 282 6.98 -1.80 6.82
C HIS A 282 6.34 -3.14 6.51
N ILE A 283 5.45 -3.59 7.39
CA ILE A 283 4.63 -4.78 7.16
C ILE A 283 3.16 -4.43 7.27
N ILE A 284 2.42 -4.70 6.20
CA ILE A 284 0.97 -4.60 6.13
C ILE A 284 0.42 -5.96 6.55
N LEU A 285 -0.13 -6.03 7.76
CA LEU A 285 -0.76 -7.23 8.28
C LEU A 285 -2.15 -7.40 7.64
N ARG A 286 -2.41 -8.58 7.11
CA ARG A 286 -3.73 -9.01 6.65
C ARG A 286 -4.19 -10.18 7.50
N PHE A 287 -5.18 -9.95 8.35
CA PHE A 287 -5.78 -11.01 9.15
C PHE A 287 -6.60 -11.96 8.26
N THR A 288 -6.40 -13.26 8.48
CA THR A 288 -7.08 -14.34 7.76
C THR A 288 -7.87 -15.25 8.71
N ASN A 289 -8.06 -14.79 9.94
CA ASN A 289 -8.79 -15.53 10.97
C ASN A 289 -10.27 -15.69 10.59
N ASP A 290 -10.78 -16.91 10.74
CA ASP A 290 -12.20 -17.21 10.55
C ASP A 290 -12.96 -17.32 11.89
N ASP A 291 -12.26 -17.44 13.00
CA ASP A 291 -12.78 -17.75 14.33
C ASP A 291 -12.63 -16.62 15.35
N ARG A 292 -12.00 -15.50 14.96
CA ARG A 292 -11.74 -14.37 15.86
C ARG A 292 -12.35 -13.07 15.33
N ASP A 293 -12.79 -12.25 16.27
CA ASP A 293 -13.27 -10.91 15.96
C ASP A 293 -12.11 -9.96 15.58
N ILE A 294 -12.35 -9.14 14.55
CA ILE A 294 -11.35 -8.18 14.03
C ILE A 294 -10.97 -7.12 15.08
N GLU A 295 -11.93 -6.61 15.86
CA GLU A 295 -11.67 -5.66 16.93
C GLU A 295 -10.68 -6.23 17.95
N ALA A 296 -10.88 -7.49 18.35
CA ALA A 296 -10.00 -8.20 19.28
C ALA A 296 -8.61 -8.47 18.67
N LEU A 297 -8.51 -8.75 17.37
CA LEU A 297 -7.23 -8.93 16.68
C LEU A 297 -6.42 -7.62 16.64
N ILE A 298 -7.08 -6.52 16.28
CA ILE A 298 -6.47 -5.18 16.27
C ILE A 298 -5.99 -4.81 17.67
N GLU A 299 -6.82 -5.05 18.70
CA GLU A 299 -6.49 -4.78 20.10
C GLU A 299 -5.28 -5.60 20.57
N GLU A 300 -5.24 -6.90 20.30
CA GLU A 300 -4.13 -7.78 20.71
C GLU A 300 -2.81 -7.38 20.06
N VAL A 301 -2.81 -7.18 18.74
CA VAL A 301 -1.59 -6.76 18.03
C VAL A 301 -1.19 -5.34 18.45
N GLY A 302 -2.17 -4.46 18.58
CA GLY A 302 -1.93 -3.07 18.99
C GLY A 302 -1.36 -2.96 20.40
N THR A 303 -1.84 -3.75 21.34
CA THR A 303 -1.37 -3.71 22.73
C THR A 303 -0.01 -4.37 22.91
N TYR A 304 0.22 -5.52 22.28
CA TYR A 304 1.38 -6.35 22.59
C TYR A 304 2.49 -6.32 21.55
N ILE A 305 2.23 -5.82 20.35
CA ILE A 305 3.20 -5.89 19.26
C ILE A 305 3.58 -4.51 18.73
N THR A 306 2.62 -3.62 18.41
CA THR A 306 2.93 -2.29 17.86
C THR A 306 3.87 -1.44 18.71
N PRO A 307 3.87 -1.52 20.07
CA PRO A 307 4.82 -0.76 20.88
C PRO A 307 6.30 -1.09 20.63
N HIS A 308 6.59 -2.26 20.05
CA HIS A 308 7.95 -2.64 19.64
C HIS A 308 8.36 -2.03 18.27
N PHE A 309 7.40 -1.54 17.50
CA PHE A 309 7.58 -0.97 16.16
C PHE A 309 6.87 0.38 16.04
N PRO A 310 7.24 1.36 16.86
CA PRO A 310 6.50 2.61 16.97
C PRO A 310 6.57 3.43 15.68
N ALA A 311 5.53 4.22 15.44
CA ALA A 311 5.56 5.25 14.41
C ALA A 311 6.74 6.19 14.64
N HIS A 312 7.36 6.66 13.56
CA HIS A 312 8.45 7.61 13.68
C HIS A 312 7.89 8.98 14.06
N THR A 313 8.43 9.55 15.11
CA THR A 313 8.11 10.92 15.54
C THR A 313 8.71 11.91 14.57
N ILE A 314 7.95 12.93 14.25
CA ILE A 314 8.30 14.05 13.40
C ILE A 314 9.12 15.05 14.21
#